data_3148c0d823bfcd6ade54e947d921a5fe
#
_entry.id   3148c0d823bfcd6ade54e947d921a5fe
#
_cell.length_a   1.000
_cell.length_b   1.000
_cell.length_c   1.000
_cell.angle_alpha   90.00
_cell.angle_beta   90.00
_cell.angle_gamma   90.00
#
_symmetry.space_group_name_H-M   'P 1'
#
loop_
_entity.id
_entity.type
_entity.pdbx_description
1 polymer ?
#
loop_
_entity_poly.entity_id
_entity_poly.type
_entity_poly.pdbx_seq_one_letter_code
_entity_poly.pdbx_strand_id
1 'polypeptide(L)'
;KCNFRPQFSKPVLPNISSEKEGSADEILKKNSLDGLKEKFLKVFKIEEKYLKTNDQYLKYKDRLDHELKIIIEMKYPSYFLIVSDYIKWAKNNDIPVGPGRGSGAGSLVAWCLSITDVDPIKFNLIFERFLNPDRVSMPDFDIDFCEEKRDLVFKYLTTKYKDSVAHII
;
A
#
# COMPACT_ATOMS: atom_id res chain seq x y z
N LYS A 1 -42.87 4.46 5.68
CA LYS A 1 -42.32 3.26 6.38
C LYS A 1 -41.09 2.84 5.61
N CYS A 2 -39.88 2.98 6.21
CA CYS A 2 -38.64 2.51 5.61
C CYS A 2 -38.50 1.01 5.90
N ASN A 3 -38.62 0.18 4.86
CA ASN A 3 -38.47 -1.28 4.97
C ASN A 3 -37.11 -1.78 4.42
N PHE A 4 -36.13 -0.88 4.28
CA PHE A 4 -34.80 -1.23 3.80
C PHE A 4 -33.98 -1.87 4.95
N ARG A 5 -33.45 -3.06 4.70
CA ARG A 5 -32.44 -3.70 5.54
C ARG A 5 -31.18 -3.86 4.72
N PRO A 6 -30.03 -3.26 5.15
CA PRO A 6 -28.78 -3.43 4.44
C PRO A 6 -28.39 -4.90 4.42
N GLN A 7 -28.02 -5.39 3.23
CA GLN A 7 -27.41 -6.72 3.09
C GLN A 7 -25.90 -6.57 3.13
N PHE A 8 -25.28 -7.19 4.11
CA PHE A 8 -23.81 -7.19 4.21
C PHE A 8 -23.25 -8.21 3.21
N SER A 9 -22.56 -7.74 2.19
CA SER A 9 -21.78 -8.57 1.27
C SER A 9 -20.30 -8.57 1.67
N LYS A 10 -19.56 -9.59 1.21
CA LYS A 10 -18.09 -9.55 1.35
C LYS A 10 -17.54 -8.40 0.54
N PRO A 11 -16.49 -7.70 1.04
CA PRO A 11 -15.83 -6.63 0.29
C PRO A 11 -15.35 -7.16 -1.06
N VAL A 12 -15.67 -6.44 -2.13
CA VAL A 12 -15.21 -6.77 -3.49
C VAL A 12 -14.13 -5.77 -3.87
N LEU A 13 -12.89 -6.25 -3.96
CA LEU A 13 -11.77 -5.44 -4.46
C LEU A 13 -11.69 -5.56 -5.98
N PRO A 14 -11.39 -4.47 -6.71
CA PRO A 14 -11.11 -4.53 -8.13
C PRO A 14 -9.93 -5.46 -8.41
N ASN A 15 -10.03 -6.25 -9.48
CA ASN A 15 -8.94 -7.11 -9.90
C ASN A 15 -7.90 -6.29 -10.68
N ILE A 16 -6.65 -6.26 -10.20
CA ILE A 16 -5.52 -5.56 -10.84
C ILE A 16 -4.63 -6.53 -11.63
N SER A 17 -5.07 -7.74 -11.89
CA SER A 17 -4.32 -8.62 -12.77
C SER A 17 -4.36 -8.09 -14.21
N SER A 18 -3.20 -7.94 -14.85
CA SER A 18 -3.11 -7.72 -16.28
C SER A 18 -2.48 -8.97 -16.94
N GLU A 19 -2.95 -9.33 -18.13
CA GLU A 19 -2.38 -10.45 -18.89
C GLU A 19 -0.88 -10.30 -19.16
N LYS A 20 -0.36 -9.06 -19.06
CA LYS A 20 1.06 -8.73 -19.31
C LYS A 20 1.94 -8.70 -18.05
N GLU A 21 1.37 -8.51 -16.87
CA GLU A 21 2.15 -8.25 -15.64
C GLU A 21 2.06 -9.38 -14.62
N GLY A 22 1.23 -10.38 -14.83
CA GLY A 22 1.05 -11.52 -13.92
C GLY A 22 -0.05 -11.31 -12.87
N SER A 23 -0.06 -12.15 -11.86
CA SER A 23 -1.00 -12.06 -10.74
C SER A 23 -0.73 -10.85 -9.84
N ALA A 24 -1.76 -10.37 -9.12
CA ALA A 24 -1.58 -9.28 -8.15
C ALA A 24 -0.50 -9.59 -7.10
N ASP A 25 -0.34 -10.86 -6.74
CA ASP A 25 0.67 -11.33 -5.78
C ASP A 25 2.10 -11.14 -6.32
N GLU A 26 2.32 -11.48 -7.60
CA GLU A 26 3.62 -11.34 -8.26
C GLU A 26 3.97 -9.87 -8.48
N ILE A 27 2.99 -9.07 -8.90
CA ILE A 27 3.15 -7.63 -9.08
C ILE A 27 3.50 -6.97 -7.73
N LEU A 28 2.77 -7.33 -6.66
CA LEU A 28 3.04 -6.81 -5.33
C LEU A 28 4.46 -7.14 -4.87
N LYS A 29 4.87 -8.41 -4.98
CA LYS A 29 6.22 -8.85 -4.60
C LYS A 29 7.30 -8.10 -5.36
N LYS A 30 7.17 -8.03 -6.68
CA LYS A 30 8.12 -7.33 -7.55
C LYS A 30 8.24 -5.85 -7.16
N ASN A 31 7.10 -5.14 -7.13
CA ASN A 31 7.08 -3.71 -6.84
C ASN A 31 7.62 -3.39 -5.43
N SER A 32 7.36 -4.25 -4.45
CA SER A 32 7.87 -4.07 -3.09
C SER A 32 9.37 -4.28 -3.00
N LEU A 33 9.92 -5.30 -3.68
CA LEU A 33 11.36 -5.54 -3.74
C LEU A 33 12.10 -4.43 -4.48
N ASP A 34 11.56 -3.97 -5.61
CA ASP A 34 12.12 -2.85 -6.37
C ASP A 34 12.10 -1.56 -5.54
N GLY A 35 10.98 -1.31 -4.84
CA GLY A 35 10.86 -0.18 -3.93
C GLY A 35 11.85 -0.24 -2.76
N LEU A 36 12.07 -1.42 -2.15
CA LEU A 36 13.07 -1.59 -1.11
C LEU A 36 14.46 -1.23 -1.61
N LYS A 37 14.86 -1.75 -2.78
CA LYS A 37 16.15 -1.41 -3.42
C LYS A 37 16.27 0.09 -3.64
N GLU A 38 15.24 0.72 -4.20
CA GLU A 38 15.22 2.15 -4.44
C GLU A 38 15.41 2.96 -3.16
N LYS A 39 14.74 2.60 -2.05
CA LYS A 39 14.92 3.24 -0.74
C LYS A 39 16.36 3.08 -0.23
N PHE A 40 16.98 1.91 -0.40
CA PHE A 40 18.36 1.71 0.02
C PHE A 40 19.36 2.52 -0.81
N LEU A 41 19.14 2.64 -2.12
CA LEU A 41 19.96 3.47 -2.99
C LEU A 41 19.80 4.97 -2.69
N LYS A 42 18.56 5.44 -2.54
CA LYS A 42 18.27 6.89 -2.42
C LYS A 42 18.36 7.42 -1.00
N VAL A 43 17.84 6.69 -0.01
CA VAL A 43 17.75 7.13 1.38
C VAL A 43 18.99 6.74 2.18
N PHE A 44 19.40 5.48 2.10
CA PHE A 44 20.58 4.98 2.82
C PHE A 44 21.89 5.18 2.06
N LYS A 45 21.81 5.57 0.76
CA LYS A 45 22.98 5.82 -0.11
C LYS A 45 23.93 4.62 -0.23
N ILE A 46 23.40 3.40 -0.20
CA ILE A 46 24.16 2.16 -0.34
C ILE A 46 24.17 1.78 -1.81
N GLU A 47 25.34 1.52 -2.40
CA GLU A 47 25.46 1.09 -3.78
C GLU A 47 24.88 -0.32 -3.99
N GLU A 48 24.27 -0.55 -5.15
CA GLU A 48 23.56 -1.81 -5.48
C GLU A 48 24.42 -3.06 -5.29
N LYS A 49 25.71 -2.99 -5.62
CA LYS A 49 26.65 -4.11 -5.48
C LYS A 49 26.83 -4.62 -4.05
N TYR A 50 26.55 -3.76 -3.04
CA TYR A 50 26.69 -4.11 -1.63
C TYR A 50 25.38 -4.55 -0.97
N LEU A 51 24.23 -4.42 -1.64
CA LEU A 51 22.94 -4.73 -1.03
C LEU A 51 22.86 -6.17 -0.51
N LYS A 52 23.34 -7.13 -1.29
CA LYS A 52 23.25 -8.56 -0.94
C LYS A 52 24.08 -8.96 0.30
N THR A 53 25.07 -8.17 0.67
CA THR A 53 25.96 -8.41 1.81
C THR A 53 25.75 -7.43 2.96
N ASN A 54 24.81 -6.50 2.80
CA ASN A 54 24.52 -5.50 3.81
C ASN A 54 23.51 -6.02 4.84
N ASP A 55 23.92 -6.15 6.09
CA ASP A 55 23.10 -6.69 7.17
C ASP A 55 21.81 -5.91 7.38
N GLN A 56 21.85 -4.59 7.23
CA GLN A 56 20.67 -3.76 7.35
C GLN A 56 19.67 -4.08 6.22
N TYR A 57 20.14 -4.20 4.98
CA TYR A 57 19.26 -4.59 3.86
C TYR A 57 18.65 -5.96 4.06
N LEU A 58 19.41 -6.93 4.54
CA LEU A 58 18.91 -8.27 4.84
C LEU A 58 17.82 -8.24 5.91
N LYS A 59 18.02 -7.48 7.00
CA LYS A 59 16.99 -7.29 8.04
C LYS A 59 15.69 -6.69 7.47
N TYR A 60 15.78 -5.69 6.58
CA TYR A 60 14.60 -5.10 5.95
C TYR A 60 13.93 -6.08 5.00
N LYS A 61 14.73 -6.86 4.27
CA LYS A 61 14.23 -7.88 3.35
C LYS A 61 13.46 -8.98 4.10
N ASP A 62 13.97 -9.47 5.21
CA ASP A 62 13.30 -10.49 6.02
C ASP A 62 11.93 -9.98 6.53
N ARG A 63 11.89 -8.73 7.01
CA ARG A 63 10.63 -8.10 7.41
C ARG A 63 9.67 -7.93 6.24
N LEU A 64 10.18 -7.54 5.06
CA LEU A 64 9.38 -7.39 3.85
C LEU A 64 8.76 -8.73 3.43
N ASP A 65 9.55 -9.80 3.40
CA ASP A 65 9.11 -11.15 3.05
C ASP A 65 8.03 -11.66 4.03
N HIS A 66 8.19 -11.38 5.33
CA HIS A 66 7.18 -11.68 6.35
C HIS A 66 5.85 -10.95 6.10
N GLU A 67 5.88 -9.64 5.89
CA GLU A 67 4.67 -8.85 5.61
C GLU A 67 3.99 -9.27 4.31
N LEU A 68 4.75 -9.50 3.23
CA LEU A 68 4.22 -9.97 1.95
C LEU A 68 3.49 -11.30 2.09
N LYS A 69 4.03 -12.23 2.88
CA LYS A 69 3.36 -13.51 3.15
C LYS A 69 1.99 -13.29 3.77
N ILE A 70 1.89 -12.47 4.83
CA ILE A 70 0.62 -12.19 5.51
C ILE A 70 -0.37 -11.48 4.58
N ILE A 71 0.08 -10.46 3.84
CA ILE A 71 -0.79 -9.73 2.91
C ILE A 71 -1.39 -10.65 1.83
N ILE A 72 -0.59 -11.58 1.30
CA ILE A 72 -1.02 -12.53 0.29
C ILE A 72 -1.99 -13.56 0.87
N GLU A 73 -1.68 -14.15 2.03
CA GLU A 73 -2.53 -15.11 2.73
C GLU A 73 -3.90 -14.50 3.05
N MET A 74 -3.93 -13.23 3.45
CA MET A 74 -5.16 -12.49 3.75
C MET A 74 -5.87 -11.94 2.49
N LYS A 75 -5.32 -12.15 1.27
CA LYS A 75 -5.89 -11.74 -0.03
C LYS A 75 -6.05 -10.24 -0.23
N TYR A 76 -5.09 -9.46 0.26
CA TYR A 76 -5.05 -8.00 0.09
C TYR A 76 -4.00 -7.44 -0.90
N PRO A 77 -3.34 -8.21 -1.79
CA PRO A 77 -2.39 -7.66 -2.76
C PRO A 77 -2.98 -6.53 -3.62
N SER A 78 -4.19 -6.74 -4.18
CA SER A 78 -4.88 -5.73 -5.00
C SER A 78 -5.15 -4.44 -4.22
N TYR A 79 -5.49 -4.54 -2.94
CA TYR A 79 -5.71 -3.36 -2.09
C TYR A 79 -4.45 -2.48 -1.99
N PHE A 80 -3.29 -3.07 -1.67
CA PHE A 80 -2.03 -2.34 -1.61
C PHE A 80 -1.65 -1.72 -2.96
N LEU A 81 -1.86 -2.46 -4.05
CA LEU A 81 -1.55 -1.97 -5.40
C LEU A 81 -2.43 -0.79 -5.81
N ILE A 82 -3.75 -0.84 -5.49
CA ILE A 82 -4.67 0.28 -5.75
C ILE A 82 -4.24 1.51 -4.97
N VAL A 83 -3.96 1.34 -3.67
CA VAL A 83 -3.55 2.45 -2.81
C VAL A 83 -2.24 3.08 -3.30
N SER A 84 -1.24 2.26 -3.65
CA SER A 84 0.00 2.74 -4.24
C SER A 84 -0.21 3.49 -5.56
N ASP A 85 -1.12 3.01 -6.40
CA ASP A 85 -1.40 3.59 -7.70
C ASP A 85 -1.88 5.04 -7.59
N TYR A 86 -2.95 5.28 -6.84
CA TYR A 86 -3.49 6.63 -6.77
C TYR A 86 -2.63 7.60 -5.96
N ILE A 87 -1.86 7.11 -4.99
CA ILE A 87 -0.88 7.95 -4.28
C ILE A 87 0.25 8.37 -5.22
N LYS A 88 0.80 7.44 -6.00
CA LYS A 88 1.81 7.75 -7.01
C LYS A 88 1.26 8.70 -8.07
N TRP A 89 0.02 8.46 -8.52
CA TRP A 89 -0.64 9.37 -9.44
C TRP A 89 -0.76 10.77 -8.85
N ALA A 90 -1.19 10.90 -7.61
CA ALA A 90 -1.30 12.20 -6.94
C ALA A 90 0.07 12.91 -6.84
N LYS A 91 1.11 12.20 -6.37
CA LYS A 91 2.48 12.74 -6.27
C LYS A 91 3.03 13.18 -7.65
N ASN A 92 2.73 12.42 -8.72
CA ASN A 92 3.14 12.75 -10.10
C ASN A 92 2.35 13.91 -10.73
N ASN A 93 1.23 14.31 -10.13
CA ASN A 93 0.41 15.44 -10.57
C ASN A 93 0.50 16.64 -9.60
N ASP A 94 1.60 16.74 -8.86
CA ASP A 94 1.88 17.82 -7.91
C ASP A 94 0.75 18.04 -6.88
N ILE A 95 0.14 16.92 -6.43
CA ILE A 95 -0.83 16.92 -5.34
C ILE A 95 -0.10 16.50 -4.07
N PRO A 96 0.04 17.38 -3.08
CA PRO A 96 0.65 17.02 -1.81
C PRO A 96 -0.09 15.89 -1.11
N VAL A 97 0.67 14.88 -0.68
CA VAL A 97 0.17 13.72 0.06
C VAL A 97 0.88 13.66 1.40
N GLY A 98 0.15 13.44 2.47
CA GLY A 98 0.72 13.28 3.81
C GLY A 98 1.64 12.06 3.92
N PRO A 99 2.57 12.03 4.88
CA PRO A 99 3.58 10.97 5.02
C PRO A 99 3.00 9.62 5.45
N GLY A 100 1.73 9.58 5.78
CA GLY A 100 1.05 8.43 6.36
C GLY A 100 0.86 8.58 7.87
N ARG A 101 -0.23 8.01 8.36
CA ARG A 101 -0.62 8.01 9.79
C ARG A 101 -1.35 6.73 10.15
N GLY A 102 -1.72 6.58 11.42
CA GLY A 102 -2.45 5.41 11.88
C GLY A 102 -1.62 4.13 11.84
N SER A 103 -2.30 3.00 11.81
CA SER A 103 -1.64 1.68 11.83
C SER A 103 -0.91 1.34 10.51
N GLY A 104 -1.37 1.90 9.39
CA GLY A 104 -0.76 1.67 8.06
C GLY A 104 0.71 2.12 7.96
N ALA A 105 1.11 3.12 8.78
CA ALA A 105 2.51 3.54 8.89
C ALA A 105 3.44 2.42 9.42
N GLY A 106 2.89 1.36 10.03
CA GLY A 106 3.65 0.20 10.50
C GLY A 106 4.03 -0.81 9.42
N SER A 107 3.55 -0.65 8.18
CA SER A 107 3.84 -1.57 7.08
C SER A 107 5.07 -1.16 6.28
N LEU A 108 6.05 -2.06 6.21
CA LEU A 108 7.23 -1.92 5.37
C LEU A 108 6.88 -2.04 3.88
N VAL A 109 5.93 -2.90 3.52
CA VAL A 109 5.40 -3.00 2.16
C VAL A 109 4.81 -1.66 1.72
N ALA A 110 4.03 -0.98 2.59
CA ALA A 110 3.48 0.33 2.29
C ALA A 110 4.58 1.39 2.06
N TRP A 111 5.64 1.37 2.86
CA TRP A 111 6.79 2.27 2.68
C TRP A 111 7.55 1.99 1.37
N CYS A 112 7.78 0.72 1.04
CA CYS A 112 8.42 0.33 -0.22
C CYS A 112 7.58 0.74 -1.45
N LEU A 113 6.26 0.63 -1.36
CA LEU A 113 5.33 1.04 -2.42
C LEU A 113 5.09 2.56 -2.49
N SER A 114 5.73 3.36 -1.63
CA SER A 114 5.53 4.81 -1.51
C SER A 114 4.11 5.23 -1.11
N ILE A 115 3.37 4.32 -0.46
CA ILE A 115 2.09 4.60 0.19
C ILE A 115 2.34 5.49 1.41
N THR A 116 3.37 5.15 2.20
CA THR A 116 3.83 5.95 3.34
C THR A 116 5.27 6.41 3.12
N ASP A 117 5.63 7.52 3.77
CA ASP A 117 7.00 8.05 3.77
C ASP A 117 7.69 7.82 5.13
N VAL A 118 7.06 7.06 6.03
CA VAL A 118 7.57 6.70 7.36
C VAL A 118 8.23 5.32 7.30
N ASP A 119 9.49 5.25 7.70
CA ASP A 119 10.23 3.97 7.82
C ASP A 119 9.82 3.23 9.10
N PRO A 120 9.07 2.13 9.00
CA PRO A 120 8.53 1.46 10.18
C PRO A 120 9.61 0.77 11.03
N ILE A 121 10.73 0.37 10.43
CA ILE A 121 11.81 -0.28 11.16
C ILE A 121 12.59 0.74 11.97
N LYS A 122 12.88 1.90 11.39
CA LYS A 122 13.56 3.00 12.07
C LYS A 122 12.80 3.48 13.31
N PHE A 123 11.47 3.49 13.24
CA PHE A 123 10.61 3.95 14.34
C PHE A 123 10.01 2.83 15.18
N ASN A 124 10.48 1.58 15.01
CA ASN A 124 10.00 0.40 15.74
C ASN A 124 8.48 0.19 15.69
N LEU A 125 7.87 0.47 14.53
CA LEU A 125 6.45 0.30 14.33
C LEU A 125 6.10 -1.17 14.04
N ILE A 126 4.94 -1.60 14.57
CA ILE A 126 4.51 -3.00 14.54
C ILE A 126 3.49 -3.20 13.42
N PHE A 127 3.80 -4.11 12.48
CA PHE A 127 2.93 -4.44 11.35
C PHE A 127 1.62 -5.12 11.77
N GLU A 128 1.66 -5.97 12.81
CA GLU A 128 0.52 -6.73 13.29
C GLU A 128 -0.58 -5.84 13.91
N ARG A 129 -0.29 -4.56 14.16
CA ARG A 129 -1.31 -3.55 14.51
C ARG A 129 -2.12 -3.11 13.30
N PHE A 130 -1.54 -3.19 12.12
CA PHE A 130 -2.19 -2.83 10.85
C PHE A 130 -2.91 -4.03 10.24
N LEU A 131 -2.23 -5.17 10.12
CA LEU A 131 -2.77 -6.37 9.53
C LEU A 131 -2.38 -7.59 10.37
N ASN A 132 -3.38 -8.30 10.88
CA ASN A 132 -3.18 -9.47 11.74
C ASN A 132 -4.15 -10.59 11.31
N PRO A 133 -3.65 -11.78 10.93
CA PRO A 133 -4.48 -12.93 10.57
C PRO A 133 -5.48 -13.34 11.64
N ASP A 134 -5.15 -13.11 12.93
CA ASP A 134 -6.02 -13.44 14.07
C ASP A 134 -7.18 -12.44 14.25
N ARG A 135 -7.17 -11.32 13.53
CA ARG A 135 -8.22 -10.32 13.56
C ARG A 135 -8.90 -10.22 12.20
N VAL A 136 -10.19 -10.50 12.14
CA VAL A 136 -11.02 -10.37 10.93
C VAL A 136 -11.36 -8.88 10.71
N SER A 137 -10.36 -8.04 10.50
CA SER A 137 -10.56 -6.63 10.13
C SER A 137 -9.87 -6.35 8.80
N MET A 138 -10.54 -5.58 7.94
CA MET A 138 -9.90 -5.10 6.73
C MET A 138 -8.78 -4.10 7.08
N PRO A 139 -7.66 -4.12 6.33
CA PRO A 139 -6.67 -3.07 6.45
C PRO A 139 -7.27 -1.73 6.03
N ASP A 140 -6.90 -0.67 6.74
CA ASP A 140 -7.35 0.69 6.46
C ASP A 140 -6.14 1.64 6.42
N PHE A 141 -5.95 2.29 5.26
CA PHE A 141 -4.94 3.34 5.10
C PHE A 141 -5.58 4.71 5.25
N ASP A 142 -5.15 5.43 6.27
CA ASP A 142 -5.46 6.84 6.46
C ASP A 142 -4.54 7.70 5.60
N ILE A 143 -5.07 8.32 4.55
CA ILE A 143 -4.29 9.09 3.59
C ILE A 143 -4.82 10.51 3.53
N ASP A 144 -3.92 11.47 3.77
CA ASP A 144 -4.22 12.89 3.75
C ASP A 144 -3.78 13.49 2.42
N PHE A 145 -4.71 14.12 1.70
CA PHE A 145 -4.45 14.88 0.47
C PHE A 145 -4.65 16.37 0.71
N CYS A 146 -3.95 17.19 -0.07
CA CYS A 146 -4.23 18.61 -0.13
C CYS A 146 -5.72 18.86 -0.39
N GLU A 147 -6.37 19.66 0.47
CA GLU A 147 -7.82 19.93 0.40
C GLU A 147 -8.23 20.49 -0.96
N GLU A 148 -7.48 21.47 -1.48
CA GLU A 148 -7.79 22.13 -2.76
C GLU A 148 -7.73 21.18 -3.96
N LYS A 149 -6.90 20.13 -3.90
CA LYS A 149 -6.66 19.22 -5.05
C LYS A 149 -7.23 17.82 -4.83
N ARG A 150 -7.84 17.54 -3.69
CA ARG A 150 -8.40 16.23 -3.36
C ARG A 150 -9.41 15.73 -4.40
N ASP A 151 -10.23 16.63 -4.95
CA ASP A 151 -11.24 16.27 -5.94
C ASP A 151 -10.64 15.72 -7.24
N LEU A 152 -9.41 16.10 -7.59
CA LEU A 152 -8.70 15.53 -8.73
C LEU A 152 -8.35 14.04 -8.51
N VAL A 153 -8.01 13.68 -7.27
CA VAL A 153 -7.75 12.27 -6.89
C VAL A 153 -9.03 11.46 -6.96
N PHE A 154 -10.16 11.98 -6.48
CA PHE A 154 -11.46 11.32 -6.63
C PHE A 154 -11.86 11.14 -8.09
N LYS A 155 -11.64 12.15 -8.93
CA LYS A 155 -11.89 12.04 -10.37
C LYS A 155 -11.02 10.98 -11.04
N TYR A 156 -9.75 10.87 -10.66
CA TYR A 156 -8.88 9.81 -11.13
C TYR A 156 -9.40 8.43 -10.72
N LEU A 157 -9.72 8.24 -9.44
CA LEU A 157 -10.23 6.98 -8.91
C LEU A 157 -11.52 6.55 -9.61
N THR A 158 -12.51 7.44 -9.70
CA THR A 158 -13.80 7.17 -10.36
C THR A 158 -13.65 6.87 -11.85
N THR A 159 -12.69 7.51 -12.52
CA THR A 159 -12.41 7.24 -13.94
C THR A 159 -11.75 5.88 -14.13
N LYS A 160 -10.77 5.52 -13.28
CA LYS A 160 -9.98 4.31 -13.42
C LYS A 160 -10.69 3.07 -12.87
N TYR A 161 -11.30 3.18 -11.70
CA TYR A 161 -11.90 2.06 -10.95
C TYR A 161 -13.44 2.06 -11.00
N LYS A 162 -14.06 3.05 -11.67
CA LYS A 162 -15.50 3.11 -11.97
C LYS A 162 -16.39 2.72 -10.77
N ASP A 163 -17.15 1.64 -10.93
CA ASP A 163 -18.16 1.18 -9.96
C ASP A 163 -17.57 0.64 -8.65
N SER A 164 -16.24 0.55 -8.56
CA SER A 164 -15.54 0.11 -7.34
C SER A 164 -15.18 1.25 -6.39
N VAL A 165 -15.58 2.48 -6.72
CA VAL A 165 -15.32 3.67 -5.90
C VAL A 165 -16.62 4.16 -5.28
N ALA A 166 -16.62 4.28 -3.95
CA ALA A 166 -17.69 4.92 -3.20
C ALA A 166 -17.10 6.04 -2.33
N HIS A 167 -17.81 7.13 -2.21
CA HIS A 167 -17.47 8.20 -1.27
C HIS A 167 -18.71 8.62 -0.48
N ILE A 168 -18.51 8.98 0.76
CA ILE A 168 -19.55 9.53 1.62
C ILE A 168 -19.49 11.05 1.46
N ILE A 169 -20.63 11.65 1.19
CA ILE A 169 -20.81 13.10 1.03
C ILE A 169 -20.93 13.75 2.41
#